data_f4f898198d0354af2f036227dafea809
#
_entry.id   f4f898198d0354af2f036227dafea809
#
_cell.length_a   1.000
_cell.length_b   1.000
_cell.length_c   1.000
_cell.angle_alpha   90.00
_cell.angle_beta   90.00
_cell.angle_gamma   90.00
#
_symmetry.space_group_name_H-M   'P 1'
#
loop_
_entity.id
_entity.type
_entity.pdbx_description
1 polymer ?
#
loop_
_entity_poly.entity_id
_entity_poly.type
_entity_poly.pdbx_seq_one_letter_code
_entity_poly.pdbx_strand_id
1 'polypeptide(L)'
;LKDYYPEFAAEIEAKADAAYQEGVKKPGACQTASVLSPYIYEEDNWVDDMELGAMELYRATGDNKYLAQALEYGRREPVTPWMGADSARHYQWYPFMNMGHYHLAKVDNSRISKEFIRNMRTGIERTYEKAVESPFLHGIPYIWCSNNLTTAMLTQCRLYRETTGDDTYAEMEASLRDWLFGCNPWGTSMIVELPLYGDYPSQPHSSLLNAGVGNTTGGLVDGPVYRTIFESLRGVNMTGIPGTPGQDYERFQPDLMVYHDAIHDYSTNEPTMDGTACLTYYLSAMQKDGMKQAGIPNDKNVYVDGGIIRTDPSKKQITLVFTAADKADGADAIISTLKKHGIKGGFFFTGEFYELYPDVVKRLLDEGHFVGSHSYGHLLYMPWEDRD
;
A
#
# COMPACT_ATOMS: atom_id res chain seq x y z
N LEU A 1 9.45 20.65 -2.61
CA LEU A 1 10.87 20.67 -2.94
C LEU A 1 11.33 22.05 -3.45
N LYS A 2 10.53 22.69 -4.34
CA LYS A 2 10.85 24.04 -4.92
C LYS A 2 11.09 25.10 -3.83
N ASP A 3 10.36 25.04 -2.73
CA ASP A 3 10.45 26.03 -1.65
C ASP A 3 11.70 25.87 -0.76
N TYR A 4 12.23 24.66 -0.69
CA TYR A 4 13.38 24.32 0.19
C TYR A 4 14.69 24.16 -0.57
N TYR A 5 14.64 23.59 -1.79
CA TYR A 5 15.80 23.25 -2.61
C TYR A 5 15.55 23.65 -4.07
N PRO A 6 15.42 24.93 -4.40
CA PRO A 6 14.99 25.39 -5.72
C PRO A 6 15.91 24.96 -6.87
N GLU A 7 17.23 24.97 -6.67
CA GLU A 7 18.20 24.55 -7.70
C GLU A 7 18.10 23.06 -7.98
N PHE A 8 18.00 22.24 -6.94
CA PHE A 8 17.83 20.80 -7.07
C PHE A 8 16.47 20.45 -7.69
N ALA A 9 15.41 21.17 -7.33
CA ALA A 9 14.09 21.00 -7.94
C ALA A 9 14.11 21.29 -9.44
N ALA A 10 14.81 22.36 -9.84
CA ALA A 10 14.98 22.72 -11.26
C ALA A 10 15.79 21.66 -12.04
N GLU A 11 16.85 21.12 -11.44
CA GLU A 11 17.64 20.03 -12.04
C GLU A 11 16.79 18.76 -12.25
N ILE A 12 15.99 18.37 -11.24
CA ILE A 12 15.11 17.20 -11.34
C ILE A 12 14.03 17.42 -12.40
N GLU A 13 13.42 18.59 -12.44
CA GLU A 13 12.39 18.94 -13.44
C GLU A 13 12.96 18.84 -14.87
N ALA A 14 14.18 19.36 -15.10
CA ALA A 14 14.84 19.26 -16.39
C ALA A 14 15.16 17.80 -16.77
N LYS A 15 15.60 16.97 -15.82
CA LYS A 15 15.84 15.54 -16.04
C LYS A 15 14.55 14.77 -16.32
N ALA A 16 13.47 15.08 -15.60
CA ALA A 16 12.17 14.46 -15.83
C ALA A 16 11.61 14.78 -17.21
N ASP A 17 11.71 16.06 -17.65
CA ASP A 17 11.32 16.43 -19.01
C ASP A 17 12.18 15.70 -20.06
N ALA A 18 13.50 15.67 -19.89
CA ALA A 18 14.38 14.99 -20.82
C ALA A 18 14.06 13.48 -20.93
N ALA A 19 13.81 12.80 -19.81
CA ALA A 19 13.39 11.40 -19.80
C ALA A 19 12.06 11.18 -20.50
N TYR A 20 11.08 12.03 -20.22
CA TYR A 20 9.76 11.99 -20.86
C TYR A 20 9.88 12.18 -22.39
N GLN A 21 10.71 13.14 -22.85
CA GLN A 21 10.94 13.37 -24.28
C GLN A 21 11.60 12.16 -24.97
N GLU A 22 12.45 11.41 -24.27
CA GLU A 22 12.99 10.15 -24.83
C GLU A 22 11.86 9.09 -24.98
N GLY A 23 10.95 8.98 -24.02
CA GLY A 23 9.74 8.14 -24.14
C GLY A 23 8.87 8.54 -25.33
N VAL A 24 8.65 9.84 -25.54
CA VAL A 24 7.92 10.36 -26.72
C VAL A 24 8.61 9.99 -28.04
N LYS A 25 9.94 10.06 -28.11
CA LYS A 25 10.70 9.72 -29.33
C LYS A 25 10.71 8.24 -29.64
N LYS A 26 10.71 7.40 -28.61
CA LYS A 26 10.82 5.95 -28.73
C LYS A 26 9.76 5.26 -27.85
N PRO A 27 8.48 5.44 -28.16
CA PRO A 27 7.42 4.81 -27.40
C PRO A 27 7.45 3.29 -27.59
N GLY A 28 7.16 2.56 -26.55
CA GLY A 28 7.09 1.11 -26.57
C GLY A 28 7.62 0.47 -25.30
N ALA A 29 7.34 -0.82 -25.16
CA ALA A 29 7.82 -1.61 -24.05
C ALA A 29 9.35 -1.73 -24.07
N CYS A 30 9.95 -1.74 -22.89
CA CYS A 30 11.36 -2.00 -22.71
C CYS A 30 11.59 -2.95 -21.53
N GLN A 31 12.76 -3.56 -21.50
CA GLN A 31 13.16 -4.35 -20.34
C GLN A 31 13.31 -3.43 -19.12
N THR A 32 12.57 -3.70 -18.06
CA THR A 32 12.58 -2.91 -16.82
C THR A 32 13.77 -3.26 -15.92
N ALA A 33 14.28 -4.50 -15.99
CA ALA A 33 15.47 -4.92 -15.24
C ALA A 33 16.76 -4.57 -15.99
N SER A 34 17.69 -3.89 -15.31
CA SER A 34 19.00 -3.48 -15.86
C SER A 34 20.07 -4.57 -15.82
N VAL A 35 19.76 -5.74 -15.24
CA VAL A 35 20.68 -6.87 -15.05
C VAL A 35 20.20 -8.10 -15.80
N LEU A 36 21.12 -8.98 -16.21
CA LEU A 36 20.79 -10.30 -16.70
C LEU A 36 20.12 -11.09 -15.57
N SER A 37 18.82 -11.19 -15.65
CA SER A 37 17.98 -12.05 -14.83
C SER A 37 17.70 -13.34 -15.60
N PRO A 38 17.32 -14.44 -14.94
CA PRO A 38 16.85 -15.63 -15.63
C PRO A 38 15.59 -15.40 -16.47
N TYR A 39 14.94 -14.24 -16.30
CA TYR A 39 13.79 -13.79 -17.07
C TYR A 39 13.89 -12.29 -17.34
N ILE A 40 13.32 -11.90 -18.46
CA ILE A 40 13.21 -10.50 -18.87
C ILE A 40 11.84 -10.00 -18.43
N TYR A 41 11.84 -8.92 -17.66
CA TYR A 41 10.63 -8.19 -17.34
C TYR A 41 10.36 -7.17 -18.43
N GLU A 42 9.54 -7.52 -19.41
CA GLU A 42 9.08 -6.61 -20.44
C GLU A 42 7.63 -6.21 -20.12
N GLU A 43 7.39 -4.92 -20.03
CA GLU A 43 6.03 -4.38 -20.03
C GLU A 43 5.55 -4.27 -21.47
N ASP A 44 4.38 -4.80 -21.76
CA ASP A 44 3.75 -4.68 -23.09
C ASP A 44 2.96 -3.38 -23.22
N ASN A 45 2.62 -2.76 -22.10
CA ASN A 45 1.89 -1.51 -21.99
C ASN A 45 2.80 -0.39 -21.49
N TRP A 46 2.64 0.80 -22.05
CA TRP A 46 3.42 2.00 -21.74
C TRP A 46 2.58 3.28 -21.83
N VAL A 47 1.31 3.14 -22.17
CA VAL A 47 0.43 4.27 -22.46
C VAL A 47 0.05 5.01 -21.18
N ASP A 48 -0.24 4.28 -20.14
CA ASP A 48 -0.54 4.80 -18.80
C ASP A 48 0.69 5.45 -18.14
N ASP A 49 1.89 4.92 -18.35
CA ASP A 49 3.15 5.54 -17.92
C ASP A 49 3.36 6.92 -18.56
N MET A 50 3.11 7.01 -19.87
CA MET A 50 3.23 8.28 -20.61
C MET A 50 2.13 9.26 -20.21
N GLU A 51 0.93 8.78 -19.89
CA GLU A 51 -0.13 9.60 -19.31
C GLU A 51 0.28 10.19 -17.98
N LEU A 52 0.76 9.34 -17.06
CA LEU A 52 1.19 9.74 -15.72
C LEU A 52 2.37 10.69 -15.80
N GLY A 53 3.39 10.36 -16.59
CA GLY A 53 4.57 11.20 -16.78
C GLY A 53 4.21 12.59 -17.30
N ALA A 54 3.30 12.68 -18.28
CA ALA A 54 2.80 13.96 -18.78
C ALA A 54 2.03 14.73 -17.70
N MET A 55 1.17 14.06 -16.93
CA MET A 55 0.42 14.72 -15.86
C MET A 55 1.33 15.24 -14.75
N GLU A 56 2.35 14.51 -14.34
CA GLU A 56 3.29 14.99 -13.34
C GLU A 56 4.11 16.19 -13.85
N LEU A 57 4.51 16.19 -15.11
CA LEU A 57 5.15 17.38 -15.72
C LEU A 57 4.19 18.57 -15.83
N TYR A 58 2.92 18.35 -16.16
CA TYR A 58 1.90 19.42 -16.11
C TYR A 58 1.75 19.99 -14.70
N ARG A 59 1.66 19.15 -13.69
CA ARG A 59 1.54 19.57 -12.28
C ARG A 59 2.78 20.35 -11.80
N ALA A 60 3.95 19.96 -12.28
CA ALA A 60 5.21 20.61 -11.89
C ALA A 60 5.40 21.96 -12.59
N THR A 61 5.04 22.06 -13.88
CA THR A 61 5.38 23.21 -14.74
C THR A 61 4.21 24.15 -15.03
N GLY A 62 2.98 23.63 -15.03
CA GLY A 62 1.79 24.34 -15.53
C GLY A 62 1.72 24.44 -17.05
N ASP A 63 2.62 23.79 -17.80
CA ASP A 63 2.65 23.87 -19.25
C ASP A 63 1.57 22.98 -19.88
N ASN A 64 0.61 23.61 -20.54
CA ASN A 64 -0.54 22.95 -21.18
C ASN A 64 -0.15 21.92 -22.27
N LYS A 65 1.07 21.96 -22.80
CA LYS A 65 1.53 20.92 -23.72
C LYS A 65 1.48 19.53 -23.09
N TYR A 66 1.87 19.42 -21.82
CA TYR A 66 1.84 18.17 -21.09
C TYR A 66 0.41 17.72 -20.77
N LEU A 67 -0.47 18.65 -20.42
CA LEU A 67 -1.90 18.32 -20.28
C LEU A 67 -2.50 17.76 -21.58
N ALA A 68 -2.18 18.35 -22.71
CA ALA A 68 -2.62 17.87 -24.02
C ALA A 68 -2.12 16.44 -24.31
N GLN A 69 -0.85 16.16 -23.99
CA GLN A 69 -0.26 14.84 -24.15
C GLN A 69 -0.87 13.80 -23.19
N ALA A 70 -1.07 14.16 -21.92
CA ALA A 70 -1.75 13.30 -20.97
C ALA A 70 -3.16 12.91 -21.44
N LEU A 71 -3.92 13.89 -21.96
CA LEU A 71 -5.23 13.62 -22.53
C LEU A 71 -5.18 12.69 -23.75
N GLU A 72 -4.17 12.83 -24.60
CA GLU A 72 -3.98 11.94 -25.74
C GLU A 72 -3.75 10.51 -25.28
N TYR A 73 -2.80 10.28 -24.35
CA TYR A 73 -2.50 8.94 -23.84
C TYR A 73 -3.68 8.35 -23.04
N GLY A 74 -4.29 9.09 -22.13
CA GLY A 74 -5.42 8.61 -21.36
C GLY A 74 -6.66 8.27 -22.19
N ARG A 75 -6.81 8.87 -23.39
CA ARG A 75 -7.87 8.50 -24.34
C ARG A 75 -7.52 7.27 -25.18
N ARG A 76 -6.24 6.95 -25.32
CA ARG A 76 -5.80 5.71 -25.98
C ARG A 76 -6.06 4.49 -25.11
N GLU A 77 -6.00 4.64 -23.80
CA GLU A 77 -6.29 3.59 -22.82
C GLU A 77 -7.28 4.09 -21.77
N PRO A 78 -8.57 4.19 -22.12
CA PRO A 78 -9.58 4.75 -21.23
C PRO A 78 -9.88 3.87 -20.00
N VAL A 79 -9.48 2.60 -20.02
CA VAL A 79 -9.63 1.66 -18.90
C VAL A 79 -8.40 0.77 -18.87
N THR A 80 -7.78 0.66 -17.70
CA THR A 80 -6.64 -0.23 -17.47
C THR A 80 -7.02 -1.68 -17.82
N PRO A 81 -6.28 -2.36 -18.72
CA PRO A 81 -6.71 -3.60 -19.34
C PRO A 81 -7.03 -4.77 -18.42
N TRP A 82 -6.36 -4.88 -17.27
CA TRP A 82 -6.62 -5.97 -16.32
C TRP A 82 -7.97 -5.84 -15.58
N MET A 83 -8.54 -4.63 -15.52
CA MET A 83 -9.79 -4.39 -14.80
C MET A 83 -10.96 -5.10 -15.47
N GLY A 84 -11.51 -6.11 -14.81
CA GLY A 84 -12.56 -6.99 -15.31
C GLY A 84 -12.07 -8.08 -16.25
N ALA A 85 -10.78 -8.29 -16.42
CA ALA A 85 -10.22 -9.40 -17.18
C ALA A 85 -10.29 -10.72 -16.40
N ASP A 86 -10.39 -11.85 -17.12
CA ASP A 86 -10.31 -13.20 -16.50
C ASP A 86 -8.89 -13.62 -16.21
N SER A 87 -7.94 -13.10 -16.98
CA SER A 87 -6.51 -13.36 -16.84
C SER A 87 -5.72 -12.19 -17.40
N ALA A 88 -4.52 -11.99 -16.89
CA ALA A 88 -3.61 -10.94 -17.30
C ALA A 88 -2.17 -11.40 -17.13
N ARG A 89 -1.22 -10.73 -17.81
CA ARG A 89 0.21 -10.93 -17.56
C ARG A 89 0.66 -9.92 -16.52
N HIS A 90 1.40 -10.35 -15.52
CA HIS A 90 1.78 -9.56 -14.34
C HIS A 90 2.40 -8.20 -14.70
N TYR A 91 3.37 -8.17 -15.59
CA TYR A 91 4.10 -6.94 -15.91
C TYR A 91 3.47 -6.08 -17.02
N GLN A 92 2.29 -6.42 -17.53
CA GLN A 92 1.65 -5.65 -18.57
C GLN A 92 1.08 -4.32 -18.10
N TRP A 93 0.80 -4.18 -16.81
CA TRP A 93 0.01 -3.07 -16.27
C TRP A 93 0.55 -2.55 -14.95
N TYR A 94 1.85 -2.39 -14.90
CA TYR A 94 2.53 -1.76 -13.78
C TYR A 94 2.63 -0.24 -14.03
N PRO A 95 2.30 0.65 -13.09
CA PRO A 95 1.72 0.39 -11.78
C PRO A 95 0.21 0.10 -11.90
N PHE A 96 -0.27 -0.95 -11.33
CA PHE A 96 -1.61 -1.53 -11.49
C PHE A 96 -2.79 -0.57 -11.32
N MET A 97 -2.56 0.64 -10.90
CA MET A 97 -3.54 1.70 -10.67
C MET A 97 -3.24 2.90 -11.56
N ASN A 98 -4.25 3.35 -12.33
CA ASN A 98 -4.08 4.48 -13.22
C ASN A 98 -4.14 5.82 -12.47
N MET A 99 -2.98 6.31 -12.04
CA MET A 99 -2.84 7.62 -11.38
C MET A 99 -2.96 8.78 -12.36
N GLY A 100 -2.65 8.60 -13.64
CA GLY A 100 -2.86 9.59 -14.69
C GLY A 100 -4.34 9.98 -14.78
N HIS A 101 -5.24 9.00 -14.86
CA HIS A 101 -6.68 9.21 -14.85
C HIS A 101 -7.17 9.94 -13.60
N TYR A 102 -6.67 9.57 -12.42
CA TYR A 102 -7.01 10.26 -11.19
C TYR A 102 -6.63 11.74 -11.22
N HIS A 103 -5.44 12.07 -11.71
CA HIS A 103 -5.01 13.45 -11.84
C HIS A 103 -5.82 14.22 -12.90
N LEU A 104 -6.11 13.60 -14.05
CA LEU A 104 -6.96 14.19 -15.08
C LEU A 104 -8.41 14.41 -14.58
N ALA A 105 -8.92 13.52 -13.72
CA ALA A 105 -10.22 13.70 -13.09
C ALA A 105 -10.28 14.93 -12.15
N LYS A 106 -9.13 15.46 -11.75
CA LYS A 106 -9.02 16.60 -10.82
C LYS A 106 -8.57 17.91 -11.46
N VAL A 107 -8.39 17.96 -12.78
CA VAL A 107 -8.06 19.22 -13.46
C VAL A 107 -9.24 20.20 -13.42
N ASP A 108 -8.94 21.50 -13.39
CA ASP A 108 -9.94 22.57 -13.42
C ASP A 108 -10.52 22.74 -14.83
N ASN A 109 -11.14 21.66 -15.33
CA ASN A 109 -11.88 21.62 -16.58
C ASN A 109 -12.98 20.56 -16.46
N SER A 110 -14.22 20.99 -16.30
CA SER A 110 -15.35 20.10 -16.04
C SER A 110 -15.60 19.03 -17.12
N ARG A 111 -15.20 19.26 -18.37
CA ARG A 111 -15.34 18.27 -19.45
C ARG A 111 -14.30 17.16 -19.30
N ILE A 112 -13.05 17.52 -19.07
CA ILE A 112 -11.96 16.58 -18.85
C ILE A 112 -12.21 15.79 -17.57
N SER A 113 -12.48 16.47 -16.48
CA SER A 113 -12.78 15.85 -15.18
C SER A 113 -13.86 14.78 -15.30
N LYS A 114 -15.02 15.11 -15.92
CA LYS A 114 -16.13 14.16 -16.13
C LYS A 114 -15.76 13.00 -17.03
N GLU A 115 -14.91 13.20 -18.03
CA GLU A 115 -14.43 12.15 -18.92
C GLU A 115 -13.62 11.11 -18.13
N PHE A 116 -12.64 11.55 -17.34
CA PHE A 116 -11.76 10.65 -16.60
C PHE A 116 -12.40 10.05 -15.35
N ILE A 117 -13.34 10.73 -14.71
CA ILE A 117 -14.22 10.13 -13.69
C ILE A 117 -14.98 8.94 -14.28
N ARG A 118 -15.54 9.06 -15.50
CA ARG A 118 -16.23 7.95 -16.16
C ARG A 118 -15.27 6.80 -16.48
N ASN A 119 -14.06 7.09 -16.93
CA ASN A 119 -13.05 6.08 -17.23
C ASN A 119 -12.69 5.28 -15.96
N MET A 120 -12.41 5.98 -14.85
CA MET A 120 -12.18 5.35 -13.55
C MET A 120 -13.37 4.47 -13.14
N ARG A 121 -14.59 5.01 -13.23
CA ARG A 121 -15.81 4.26 -12.92
C ARG A 121 -15.93 3.00 -13.77
N THR A 122 -15.71 3.10 -15.07
CA THR A 122 -15.83 1.95 -15.99
C THR A 122 -14.87 0.82 -15.61
N GLY A 123 -13.63 1.13 -15.19
CA GLY A 123 -12.68 0.12 -14.70
C GLY A 123 -13.17 -0.57 -13.43
N ILE A 124 -13.64 0.21 -12.46
CA ILE A 124 -14.21 -0.31 -11.22
C ILE A 124 -15.44 -1.17 -11.50
N GLU A 125 -16.35 -0.70 -12.36
CA GLU A 125 -17.58 -1.39 -12.73
C GLU A 125 -17.32 -2.75 -13.38
N ARG A 126 -16.37 -2.85 -14.32
CA ARG A 126 -15.94 -4.12 -14.90
C ARG A 126 -15.44 -5.13 -13.88
N THR A 127 -14.69 -4.63 -12.88
CA THR A 127 -14.22 -5.49 -11.78
C THR A 127 -15.37 -5.88 -10.85
N TYR A 128 -16.30 -4.97 -10.59
CA TYR A 128 -17.47 -5.23 -9.76
C TYR A 128 -18.41 -6.28 -10.40
N GLU A 129 -18.61 -6.22 -11.73
CA GLU A 129 -19.38 -7.24 -12.47
C GLU A 129 -18.82 -8.65 -12.27
N LYS A 130 -17.49 -8.80 -12.15
CA LYS A 130 -16.83 -10.05 -11.79
C LYS A 130 -16.98 -10.37 -10.30
N ALA A 131 -16.85 -9.35 -9.47
CA ALA A 131 -16.87 -9.50 -8.01
C ALA A 131 -18.20 -10.06 -7.50
N VAL A 132 -19.32 -9.68 -8.08
CA VAL A 132 -20.65 -10.17 -7.67
C VAL A 132 -20.87 -11.66 -7.90
N GLU A 133 -20.03 -12.31 -8.71
CA GLU A 133 -20.03 -13.77 -8.91
C GLU A 133 -19.22 -14.51 -7.82
N SER A 134 -18.43 -13.78 -7.04
CA SER A 134 -17.60 -14.31 -5.96
C SER A 134 -18.29 -14.16 -4.60
N PRO A 135 -18.29 -15.21 -3.75
CA PRO A 135 -18.83 -15.10 -2.39
C PRO A 135 -18.06 -14.11 -1.51
N PHE A 136 -16.86 -13.73 -1.92
CA PHE A 136 -16.01 -12.74 -1.23
C PHE A 136 -16.07 -11.37 -1.87
N LEU A 137 -16.94 -11.15 -2.86
CA LEU A 137 -17.00 -9.93 -3.66
C LEU A 137 -15.61 -9.53 -4.20
N HIS A 138 -14.84 -10.53 -4.65
CA HIS A 138 -13.47 -10.40 -5.13
C HIS A 138 -13.43 -10.66 -6.64
N GLY A 139 -13.29 -9.59 -7.43
CA GLY A 139 -13.31 -9.63 -8.90
C GLY A 139 -11.93 -9.49 -9.55
N ILE A 140 -10.88 -9.84 -8.84
CA ILE A 140 -9.48 -9.72 -9.28
C ILE A 140 -9.04 -11.04 -9.92
N PRO A 141 -8.34 -11.01 -11.06
CA PRO A 141 -7.77 -12.22 -11.63
C PRO A 141 -6.64 -12.77 -10.75
N TYR A 142 -6.61 -14.07 -10.54
CA TYR A 142 -5.60 -14.75 -9.72
C TYR A 142 -4.33 -15.04 -10.54
N ILE A 143 -3.69 -13.98 -10.99
CA ILE A 143 -2.39 -14.03 -11.66
C ILE A 143 -1.27 -13.77 -10.65
N TRP A 144 -0.02 -13.80 -11.10
CA TRP A 144 1.13 -13.38 -10.31
C TRP A 144 0.87 -12.05 -9.62
N CYS A 145 1.20 -11.98 -8.32
CA CYS A 145 0.97 -10.80 -7.48
C CYS A 145 -0.50 -10.33 -7.46
N SER A 146 -1.45 -11.25 -7.36
CA SER A 146 -2.89 -10.93 -7.34
C SER A 146 -3.26 -9.98 -6.19
N ASN A 147 -2.55 -10.01 -5.07
CA ASN A 147 -2.75 -9.07 -3.97
C ASN A 147 -2.34 -7.64 -4.33
N ASN A 148 -1.37 -7.45 -5.23
CA ASN A 148 -1.02 -6.11 -5.72
C ASN A 148 -2.19 -5.52 -6.52
N LEU A 149 -2.83 -6.33 -7.36
CA LEU A 149 -4.05 -5.92 -8.07
C LEU A 149 -5.22 -5.67 -7.11
N THR A 150 -5.33 -6.47 -6.05
CA THR A 150 -6.34 -6.29 -5.00
C THR A 150 -6.15 -4.93 -4.30
N THR A 151 -4.93 -4.59 -3.89
CA THR A 151 -4.63 -3.28 -3.28
C THR A 151 -4.80 -2.13 -4.26
N ALA A 152 -4.48 -2.34 -5.54
CA ALA A 152 -4.70 -1.34 -6.58
C ALA A 152 -6.19 -1.04 -6.78
N MET A 153 -7.04 -2.08 -6.84
CA MET A 153 -8.49 -1.90 -7.01
C MET A 153 -9.13 -1.23 -5.80
N LEU A 154 -8.81 -1.67 -4.59
CA LEU A 154 -9.36 -1.03 -3.40
C LEU A 154 -8.93 0.44 -3.28
N THR A 155 -7.70 0.77 -3.70
CA THR A 155 -7.21 2.14 -3.77
C THR A 155 -7.93 2.93 -4.87
N GLN A 156 -8.16 2.34 -6.03
CA GLN A 156 -8.93 2.95 -7.12
C GLN A 156 -10.38 3.26 -6.68
N CYS A 157 -11.05 2.35 -5.99
CA CYS A 157 -12.37 2.59 -5.41
C CYS A 157 -12.34 3.76 -4.42
N ARG A 158 -11.33 3.81 -3.56
CA ARG A 158 -11.13 4.89 -2.61
C ARG A 158 -10.96 6.24 -3.30
N LEU A 159 -10.06 6.34 -4.27
CA LEU A 159 -9.79 7.58 -5.01
C LEU A 159 -11.01 8.06 -5.80
N TYR A 160 -11.76 7.13 -6.39
CA TYR A 160 -13.01 7.42 -7.06
C TYR A 160 -14.04 8.01 -6.09
N ARG A 161 -14.27 7.35 -4.96
CA ARG A 161 -15.20 7.80 -3.93
C ARG A 161 -14.81 9.17 -3.35
N GLU A 162 -13.53 9.40 -3.06
CA GLU A 162 -13.03 10.69 -2.58
C GLU A 162 -13.22 11.82 -3.61
N THR A 163 -13.12 11.50 -4.89
CA THR A 163 -13.24 12.49 -5.98
C THR A 163 -14.69 12.83 -6.30
N THR A 164 -15.59 11.86 -6.18
CA THR A 164 -16.98 11.96 -6.65
C THR A 164 -18.02 12.06 -5.54
N GLY A 165 -17.72 11.53 -4.35
CA GLY A 165 -18.71 11.29 -3.30
C GLY A 165 -19.62 10.08 -3.56
N ASP A 166 -19.41 9.34 -4.67
CA ASP A 166 -20.19 8.16 -5.04
C ASP A 166 -19.63 6.93 -4.28
N ASP A 167 -20.44 6.32 -3.44
CA ASP A 167 -20.12 5.17 -2.59
C ASP A 167 -20.66 3.82 -3.15
N THR A 168 -21.11 3.79 -4.39
CA THR A 168 -21.69 2.59 -5.04
C THR A 168 -20.80 1.34 -4.87
N TYR A 169 -19.50 1.49 -4.88
CA TYR A 169 -18.54 0.38 -4.76
C TYR A 169 -17.88 0.24 -3.39
N ALA A 170 -18.42 0.91 -2.36
CA ALA A 170 -17.84 0.89 -1.02
C ALA A 170 -17.84 -0.51 -0.37
N GLU A 171 -18.84 -1.34 -0.69
CA GLU A 171 -18.88 -2.73 -0.22
C GLU A 171 -17.77 -3.57 -0.86
N MET A 172 -17.52 -3.43 -2.16
CA MET A 172 -16.40 -4.11 -2.82
C MET A 172 -15.05 -3.60 -2.26
N GLU A 173 -14.90 -2.28 -2.07
CA GLU A 173 -13.71 -1.71 -1.42
C GLU A 173 -13.45 -2.36 -0.07
N ALA A 174 -14.49 -2.50 0.77
CA ALA A 174 -14.39 -3.14 2.07
C ALA A 174 -14.04 -4.64 1.96
N SER A 175 -14.69 -5.35 1.06
CA SER A 175 -14.47 -6.79 0.85
C SER A 175 -13.06 -7.10 0.34
N LEU A 176 -12.51 -6.29 -0.56
CA LEU A 176 -11.13 -6.41 -1.03
C LEU A 176 -10.12 -6.17 0.12
N ARG A 177 -10.39 -5.19 0.98
CA ARG A 177 -9.60 -5.01 2.19
C ARG A 177 -9.69 -6.24 3.10
N ASP A 178 -10.90 -6.69 3.38
CA ASP A 178 -11.15 -7.79 4.30
C ASP A 178 -10.57 -9.11 3.77
N TRP A 179 -10.51 -9.29 2.44
CA TRP A 179 -9.78 -10.37 1.80
C TRP A 179 -8.31 -10.40 2.23
N LEU A 180 -7.64 -9.26 2.24
CA LEU A 180 -6.23 -9.15 2.63
C LEU A 180 -6.02 -9.44 4.13
N PHE A 181 -7.05 -9.29 4.94
CA PHE A 181 -7.00 -9.51 6.39
C PHE A 181 -7.65 -10.82 6.85
N GLY A 182 -7.93 -11.77 5.93
CA GLY A 182 -8.34 -13.11 6.27
C GLY A 182 -9.77 -13.48 5.87
N CYS A 183 -10.57 -12.56 5.33
CA CYS A 183 -11.87 -12.88 4.74
C CYS A 183 -11.69 -13.49 3.34
N ASN A 184 -11.02 -14.64 3.27
CA ASN A 184 -10.66 -15.39 2.08
C ASN A 184 -10.82 -16.90 2.34
N PRO A 185 -10.70 -17.77 1.33
CA PRO A 185 -10.91 -19.21 1.50
C PRO A 185 -10.03 -19.88 2.56
N TRP A 186 -8.84 -19.36 2.79
CA TRP A 186 -7.87 -19.93 3.74
C TRP A 186 -8.04 -19.40 5.15
N GLY A 187 -8.83 -18.34 5.36
CA GLY A 187 -9.03 -17.71 6.66
C GLY A 187 -7.77 -17.04 7.22
N THR A 188 -6.78 -16.77 6.39
CA THR A 188 -5.48 -16.20 6.78
C THR A 188 -5.29 -14.79 6.25
N SER A 189 -4.63 -13.95 7.03
CA SER A 189 -4.13 -12.67 6.52
C SER A 189 -3.10 -12.91 5.40
N MET A 190 -3.00 -11.96 4.50
CA MET A 190 -1.96 -11.93 3.45
C MET A 190 -0.78 -11.01 3.82
N ILE A 191 -0.67 -10.65 5.11
CA ILE A 191 0.35 -9.74 5.62
C ILE A 191 1.24 -10.51 6.59
N VAL A 192 2.53 -10.53 6.30
CA VAL A 192 3.52 -11.29 7.09
C VAL A 192 3.46 -10.90 8.55
N GLU A 193 3.28 -11.90 9.43
CA GLU A 193 3.24 -11.79 10.89
C GLU A 193 2.18 -10.81 11.45
N LEU A 194 1.16 -10.45 10.66
CA LEU A 194 0.06 -9.59 11.11
C LEU A 194 -1.30 -10.15 10.66
N PRO A 195 -2.35 -10.02 11.52
CA PRO A 195 -2.34 -9.45 12.88
C PRO A 195 -1.77 -10.42 13.91
N LEU A 196 -1.21 -9.93 14.99
CA LEU A 196 -0.52 -10.72 16.03
C LEU A 196 -1.36 -11.84 16.66
N TYR A 197 -2.68 -11.73 16.63
CA TYR A 197 -3.62 -12.71 17.22
C TYR A 197 -4.49 -13.40 16.18
N GLY A 198 -4.09 -13.33 14.91
CA GLY A 198 -4.74 -13.99 13.79
C GLY A 198 -3.86 -15.05 13.14
N ASP A 199 -4.34 -15.63 12.07
CA ASP A 199 -3.53 -16.43 11.18
C ASP A 199 -2.89 -15.54 10.12
N TYR A 200 -1.63 -15.78 9.76
CA TYR A 200 -0.83 -14.96 8.88
C TYR A 200 0.32 -15.73 8.23
N PRO A 201 0.92 -15.22 7.14
CA PRO A 201 2.11 -15.82 6.56
C PRO A 201 3.28 -15.77 7.54
N SER A 202 3.75 -16.94 7.95
CA SER A 202 4.86 -17.12 8.89
C SER A 202 6.13 -17.63 8.23
N GLN A 203 6.03 -18.13 6.99
CA GLN A 203 7.15 -18.62 6.18
C GLN A 203 7.19 -18.01 4.79
N PRO A 204 7.24 -16.67 4.70
CA PRO A 204 7.26 -16.01 3.41
C PRO A 204 8.52 -16.33 2.63
N HIS A 205 8.38 -16.39 1.30
CA HIS A 205 9.50 -16.58 0.39
C HIS A 205 10.38 -15.32 0.40
N SER A 206 11.52 -15.37 1.08
CA SER A 206 12.45 -14.26 1.16
C SER A 206 13.88 -14.74 1.32
N SER A 207 14.78 -14.25 0.45
CA SER A 207 16.20 -14.51 0.55
C SER A 207 16.83 -13.94 1.83
N LEU A 208 16.27 -12.86 2.36
CA LEU A 208 16.74 -12.26 3.63
C LEU A 208 16.45 -13.16 4.82
N LEU A 209 15.25 -13.75 4.87
CA LEU A 209 14.90 -14.72 5.92
C LEU A 209 15.73 -16.01 5.79
N ASN A 210 15.91 -16.50 4.57
CA ASN A 210 16.74 -17.67 4.30
C ASN A 210 18.20 -17.46 4.74
N ALA A 211 18.71 -16.26 4.65
CA ALA A 211 20.06 -15.89 5.10
C ALA A 211 20.13 -15.61 6.61
N GLY A 212 19.02 -15.64 7.34
CA GLY A 212 18.95 -15.28 8.75
C GLY A 212 19.22 -13.79 9.01
N VAL A 213 19.04 -12.94 8.01
CA VAL A 213 19.23 -11.49 8.09
C VAL A 213 17.94 -10.80 7.64
N GLY A 214 17.48 -9.85 8.42
CA GLY A 214 16.31 -9.06 8.08
C GLY A 214 14.97 -9.65 8.56
N ASN A 215 13.94 -8.89 8.32
CA ASN A 215 12.57 -9.12 8.76
C ASN A 215 11.63 -8.60 7.66
N THR A 216 10.58 -9.35 7.37
CA THR A 216 9.55 -8.99 6.38
C THR A 216 8.19 -8.75 7.01
N THR A 217 8.11 -8.60 8.32
CA THR A 217 6.88 -8.30 9.07
C THR A 217 6.17 -7.08 8.48
N GLY A 218 4.88 -7.22 8.23
CA GLY A 218 4.08 -6.19 7.59
C GLY A 218 4.12 -6.18 6.07
N GLY A 219 4.96 -7.01 5.44
CA GLY A 219 4.99 -7.16 3.99
C GLY A 219 3.75 -7.88 3.48
N LEU A 220 3.12 -7.34 2.43
CA LEU A 220 2.03 -8.01 1.73
C LEU A 220 2.61 -9.07 0.79
N VAL A 221 2.17 -10.32 0.92
CA VAL A 221 2.60 -11.39 0.01
C VAL A 221 1.86 -11.34 -1.32
N ASP A 222 2.44 -11.94 -2.35
CA ASP A 222 1.92 -12.01 -3.73
C ASP A 222 0.43 -12.34 -3.81
N GLY A 223 -0.03 -13.25 -2.96
CA GLY A 223 -1.40 -13.73 -2.96
C GLY A 223 -1.64 -14.91 -3.88
N PRO A 224 -2.88 -15.42 -3.92
CA PRO A 224 -3.21 -16.63 -4.64
C PRO A 224 -3.04 -16.48 -6.14
N VAL A 225 -2.62 -17.58 -6.78
CA VAL A 225 -2.58 -17.70 -8.23
C VAL A 225 -3.56 -18.77 -8.72
N TYR A 226 -3.99 -18.69 -9.99
CA TYR A 226 -4.74 -19.78 -10.61
C TYR A 226 -3.99 -21.10 -10.44
N ARG A 227 -4.71 -22.17 -10.10
CA ARG A 227 -4.13 -23.51 -9.96
C ARG A 227 -3.31 -23.91 -11.19
N THR A 228 -3.75 -23.57 -12.38
CA THR A 228 -3.03 -23.84 -13.63
C THR A 228 -1.70 -23.11 -13.74
N ILE A 229 -1.57 -21.92 -13.14
CA ILE A 229 -0.29 -21.22 -13.04
C ILE A 229 0.63 -22.01 -12.11
N PHE A 230 0.18 -22.33 -10.91
CA PHE A 230 0.97 -23.06 -9.92
C PHE A 230 1.45 -24.42 -10.45
N GLU A 231 0.57 -25.21 -11.08
CA GLU A 231 0.90 -26.51 -11.66
C GLU A 231 1.86 -26.43 -12.85
N SER A 232 1.98 -25.25 -13.50
CA SER A 232 2.92 -25.02 -14.60
C SER A 232 4.33 -24.64 -14.12
N LEU A 233 4.53 -24.35 -12.83
CA LEU A 233 5.79 -23.88 -12.29
C LEU A 233 6.86 -24.96 -12.34
N ARG A 234 8.09 -24.51 -12.63
CA ARG A 234 9.29 -25.37 -12.61
C ARG A 234 10.18 -24.97 -11.44
N GLY A 235 10.72 -25.98 -10.75
CA GLY A 235 11.63 -25.76 -9.63
C GLY A 235 10.94 -25.60 -8.28
N VAL A 236 9.62 -25.53 -8.23
CA VAL A 236 8.85 -25.70 -7.00
C VAL A 236 8.64 -27.20 -6.80
N ASN A 237 9.03 -27.72 -5.65
CA ASN A 237 8.79 -29.12 -5.33
C ASN A 237 7.34 -29.31 -4.90
N MET A 238 6.48 -29.58 -5.89
CA MET A 238 5.04 -29.76 -5.71
C MET A 238 4.66 -30.90 -4.75
N THR A 239 5.55 -31.92 -4.61
CA THR A 239 5.29 -33.11 -3.78
C THR A 239 5.67 -32.94 -2.32
N GLY A 240 6.18 -31.81 -1.96
CA GLY A 240 6.72 -31.56 -0.64
C GLY A 240 6.90 -30.09 -0.34
N ILE A 241 5.96 -29.23 -0.76
CA ILE A 241 5.82 -27.99 -0.01
C ILE A 241 5.40 -28.49 1.36
N PRO A 242 6.36 -28.61 2.32
CA PRO A 242 6.00 -29.07 3.64
C PRO A 242 5.02 -28.02 4.12
N GLY A 243 3.77 -28.39 4.31
CA GLY A 243 2.89 -27.54 5.07
C GLY A 243 3.66 -27.08 6.28
N THR A 244 3.68 -25.80 6.54
CA THR A 244 4.22 -25.29 7.79
C THR A 244 3.60 -26.13 8.90
N PRO A 245 4.35 -26.67 9.85
CA PRO A 245 3.77 -27.43 10.93
C PRO A 245 2.66 -26.61 11.59
N GLY A 246 1.40 -27.02 11.45
CA GLY A 246 0.23 -26.35 11.96
C GLY A 246 -0.59 -25.50 10.97
N GLN A 247 -0.11 -25.30 9.74
CA GLN A 247 -0.84 -24.58 8.68
C GLN A 247 -1.09 -25.48 7.50
N ASP A 248 -2.12 -26.29 7.58
CA ASP A 248 -2.55 -27.16 6.49
C ASP A 248 -3.72 -26.52 5.75
N TYR A 249 -3.41 -25.72 4.74
CA TYR A 249 -4.42 -25.10 3.88
C TYR A 249 -4.97 -26.05 2.80
N GLU A 250 -4.48 -27.29 2.70
CA GLU A 250 -4.93 -28.26 1.69
C GLU A 250 -6.45 -28.45 1.69
N ARG A 251 -7.05 -28.46 2.88
CA ARG A 251 -8.50 -28.61 3.06
C ARG A 251 -9.31 -27.40 2.58
N PHE A 252 -8.66 -26.26 2.37
CA PHE A 252 -9.28 -24.98 2.04
C PHE A 252 -8.88 -24.50 0.64
N GLN A 253 -8.09 -25.28 -0.11
CA GLN A 253 -7.71 -24.95 -1.47
C GLN A 253 -8.91 -25.03 -2.41
N PRO A 254 -9.39 -23.93 -3.02
CA PRO A 254 -10.39 -23.99 -4.07
C PRO A 254 -9.83 -24.65 -5.33
N ASP A 255 -10.72 -25.18 -6.19
CA ASP A 255 -10.28 -25.75 -7.47
C ASP A 255 -9.67 -24.70 -8.40
N LEU A 256 -10.12 -23.45 -8.31
CA LEU A 256 -9.74 -22.36 -9.20
C LEU A 256 -8.34 -21.81 -8.93
N MET A 257 -7.94 -21.70 -7.67
CA MET A 257 -6.73 -21.00 -7.24
C MET A 257 -6.09 -21.68 -6.04
N VAL A 258 -4.82 -21.36 -5.78
CA VAL A 258 -4.07 -21.89 -4.65
C VAL A 258 -3.31 -20.77 -3.92
N TYR A 259 -3.09 -20.99 -2.63
CA TYR A 259 -2.21 -20.19 -1.78
C TYR A 259 -1.48 -21.09 -0.79
N HIS A 260 -0.19 -20.86 -0.55
CA HIS A 260 0.59 -21.63 0.42
C HIS A 260 1.46 -20.69 1.25
N ASP A 261 1.41 -20.82 2.57
CA ASP A 261 2.43 -20.21 3.44
C ASP A 261 3.65 -21.15 3.50
N ALA A 262 4.47 -21.10 2.47
CA ALA A 262 5.65 -21.94 2.34
C ALA A 262 6.84 -21.14 1.77
N ILE A 263 7.98 -21.26 2.41
CA ILE A 263 9.21 -20.57 2.03
C ILE A 263 9.69 -20.85 0.60
N HIS A 264 9.25 -21.97 0.03
CA HIS A 264 9.61 -22.35 -1.33
C HIS A 264 8.58 -21.93 -2.38
N ASP A 265 7.43 -21.41 -1.96
CA ASP A 265 6.43 -20.93 -2.88
C ASP A 265 6.60 -19.44 -3.19
N TYR A 266 7.42 -19.16 -4.20
CA TYR A 266 7.62 -17.80 -4.72
C TYR A 266 6.44 -17.28 -5.55
N SER A 267 5.45 -18.12 -5.83
CA SER A 267 4.31 -17.73 -6.67
C SER A 267 3.16 -17.11 -5.88
N THR A 268 3.05 -17.45 -4.60
CA THR A 268 1.93 -16.99 -3.76
C THR A 268 2.38 -16.30 -2.46
N ASN A 269 3.63 -16.50 -2.03
CA ASN A 269 4.08 -16.15 -0.69
C ASN A 269 5.33 -15.23 -0.66
N GLU A 270 5.68 -14.57 -1.76
CA GLU A 270 6.76 -13.60 -1.80
C GLU A 270 6.24 -12.22 -1.34
N PRO A 271 6.84 -11.57 -0.32
CA PRO A 271 6.48 -10.21 0.07
C PRO A 271 6.86 -9.20 -1.01
N THR A 272 5.89 -8.41 -1.47
CA THR A 272 6.08 -7.42 -2.53
C THR A 272 6.16 -5.99 -2.01
N MET A 273 7.01 -5.15 -2.60
CA MET A 273 7.14 -3.74 -2.20
C MET A 273 5.96 -2.90 -2.67
N ASP A 274 5.51 -3.09 -3.88
CA ASP A 274 4.46 -2.33 -4.54
C ASP A 274 3.09 -2.54 -3.87
N GLY A 275 2.69 -3.79 -3.64
CA GLY A 275 1.47 -4.10 -2.90
C GLY A 275 1.50 -3.57 -1.46
N THR A 276 2.63 -3.73 -0.78
CA THR A 276 2.83 -3.19 0.58
C THR A 276 2.72 -1.67 0.60
N ALA A 277 3.31 -0.97 -0.38
CA ALA A 277 3.23 0.48 -0.48
C ALA A 277 1.79 0.97 -0.73
N CYS A 278 1.06 0.34 -1.67
CA CYS A 278 -0.35 0.66 -1.94
C CYS A 278 -1.23 0.44 -0.70
N LEU A 279 -1.03 -0.68 0.01
CA LEU A 279 -1.79 -0.99 1.23
C LEU A 279 -1.50 0.02 2.34
N THR A 280 -0.26 0.47 2.48
CA THR A 280 0.13 1.50 3.47
C THR A 280 -0.62 2.81 3.22
N TYR A 281 -0.72 3.25 1.96
CA TYR A 281 -1.52 4.42 1.60
C TYR A 281 -2.99 4.25 2.02
N TYR A 282 -3.59 3.13 1.62
CA TYR A 282 -4.99 2.86 1.89
C TYR A 282 -5.31 2.80 3.39
N LEU A 283 -4.51 2.08 4.19
CA LEU A 283 -4.70 1.97 5.63
C LEU A 283 -4.53 3.32 6.33
N SER A 284 -3.59 4.15 5.88
CA SER A 284 -3.42 5.53 6.40
C SER A 284 -4.66 6.39 6.12
N ALA A 285 -5.26 6.25 4.94
CA ALA A 285 -6.50 6.94 4.60
C ALA A 285 -7.68 6.46 5.46
N MET A 286 -7.78 5.15 5.73
CA MET A 286 -8.78 4.60 6.63
C MET A 286 -8.60 5.07 8.08
N GLN A 287 -7.37 5.12 8.56
CA GLN A 287 -7.07 5.68 9.88
C GLN A 287 -7.57 7.11 10.01
N LYS A 288 -7.33 7.93 8.99
CA LYS A 288 -7.84 9.30 8.92
C LYS A 288 -9.37 9.36 9.01
N ASP A 289 -10.07 8.47 8.31
CA ASP A 289 -11.53 8.40 8.38
C ASP A 289 -12.01 7.96 9.77
N GLY A 290 -11.37 6.95 10.37
CA GLY A 290 -11.68 6.51 11.72
C GLY A 290 -11.49 7.62 12.76
N MET A 291 -10.41 8.39 12.65
CA MET A 291 -10.18 9.56 13.51
C MET A 291 -11.27 10.61 13.34
N LYS A 292 -11.72 10.87 12.12
CA LYS A 292 -12.81 11.80 11.83
C LYS A 292 -14.14 11.31 12.41
N GLN A 293 -14.46 10.03 12.24
CA GLN A 293 -15.66 9.41 12.81
C GLN A 293 -15.66 9.41 14.34
N ALA A 294 -14.51 9.19 14.96
CA ALA A 294 -14.34 9.25 16.40
C ALA A 294 -14.45 10.68 16.97
N GLY A 295 -14.69 11.69 16.12
CA GLY A 295 -14.79 13.08 16.53
C GLY A 295 -13.45 13.67 16.97
N ILE A 296 -12.33 13.07 16.59
CA ILE A 296 -11.00 13.61 16.81
C ILE A 296 -10.82 14.78 15.84
N PRO A 297 -10.74 16.04 16.31
CA PRO A 297 -10.67 17.20 15.45
C PRO A 297 -9.38 17.16 14.62
N ASN A 298 -9.52 17.07 13.30
CA ASN A 298 -8.39 17.03 12.39
C ASN A 298 -8.29 18.31 11.51
N ASP A 299 -9.36 19.10 11.49
CA ASP A 299 -9.54 20.27 10.63
C ASP A 299 -8.79 21.52 11.08
N LYS A 300 -8.26 21.51 12.32
CA LYS A 300 -7.55 22.65 12.91
C LYS A 300 -6.05 22.43 13.09
N ASN A 301 -5.55 21.28 12.69
CA ASN A 301 -4.13 20.97 12.77
C ASN A 301 -3.35 21.74 11.70
N VAL A 302 -2.20 22.27 12.09
CA VAL A 302 -1.23 22.86 11.16
C VAL A 302 -0.21 21.77 10.78
N TYR A 303 -0.04 21.57 9.49
CA TYR A 303 0.88 20.57 8.93
C TYR A 303 2.04 21.25 8.22
N VAL A 304 3.23 20.70 8.39
CA VAL A 304 4.42 21.02 7.60
C VAL A 304 5.06 19.68 7.21
N ASP A 305 5.35 19.52 5.95
CA ASP A 305 5.97 18.28 5.38
C ASP A 305 5.22 16.98 5.76
N GLY A 306 3.88 17.06 5.84
CA GLY A 306 3.03 15.93 6.23
C GLY A 306 2.95 15.66 7.74
N GLY A 307 3.78 16.32 8.55
CA GLY A 307 3.76 16.22 10.01
C GLY A 307 2.89 17.29 10.67
N ILE A 308 2.20 16.94 11.75
CA ILE A 308 1.47 17.92 12.58
C ILE A 308 2.48 18.68 13.41
N ILE A 309 2.65 19.98 13.15
CA ILE A 309 3.50 20.88 13.95
C ILE A 309 2.71 21.60 15.04
N ARG A 310 1.40 21.68 14.89
CA ARG A 310 0.52 22.28 15.87
C ARG A 310 -0.91 21.75 15.71
N THR A 311 -1.53 21.42 16.82
CA THR A 311 -2.98 21.21 16.88
C THR A 311 -3.69 22.59 16.87
N ASP A 312 -4.95 22.69 17.16
CA ASP A 312 -5.75 23.91 17.07
C ASP A 312 -4.98 25.20 17.49
N PRO A 313 -4.49 26.05 16.54
CA PRO A 313 -3.71 27.25 16.87
C PRO A 313 -4.51 28.31 17.62
N SER A 314 -5.83 28.20 17.66
CA SER A 314 -6.70 29.10 18.46
C SER A 314 -6.68 28.75 19.95
N LYS A 315 -6.12 27.63 20.33
CA LYS A 315 -6.06 27.16 21.71
C LYS A 315 -4.61 27.13 22.22
N LYS A 316 -4.41 27.53 23.46
CA LYS A 316 -3.13 27.37 24.16
C LYS A 316 -3.06 25.93 24.71
N GLN A 317 -2.66 24.97 23.87
CA GLN A 317 -2.55 23.56 24.22
C GLN A 317 -1.12 23.07 23.98
N ILE A 318 -0.67 22.17 24.84
CA ILE A 318 0.53 21.35 24.65
C ILE A 318 0.13 19.89 24.78
N THR A 319 0.74 19.03 24.00
CA THR A 319 0.62 17.59 24.13
C THR A 319 1.89 17.07 24.78
N LEU A 320 1.75 16.32 25.86
CA LEU A 320 2.87 15.65 26.49
C LEU A 320 3.08 14.31 25.80
N VAL A 321 4.26 14.11 25.26
CA VAL A 321 4.67 12.88 24.58
C VAL A 321 5.84 12.28 25.34
N PHE A 322 5.76 10.96 25.56
CA PHE A 322 6.77 10.18 26.24
C PHE A 322 7.22 9.04 25.33
N THR A 323 8.51 8.81 25.26
CA THR A 323 9.09 7.68 24.53
C THR A 323 9.90 6.82 25.48
N ALA A 324 9.89 5.52 25.29
CA ALA A 324 10.77 4.61 26.01
C ALA A 324 11.15 3.41 25.15
N ALA A 325 12.38 2.95 25.31
CA ALA A 325 12.93 1.79 24.62
C ALA A 325 12.91 0.53 25.52
N ASP A 326 13.74 0.52 26.57
CA ASP A 326 13.99 -0.66 27.40
C ASP A 326 13.92 -0.36 28.91
N LYS A 327 13.48 0.83 29.30
CA LYS A 327 13.43 1.27 30.70
C LYS A 327 12.07 1.85 31.08
N ALA A 328 11.58 1.50 32.26
CA ALA A 328 10.32 1.97 32.82
C ALA A 328 10.49 2.66 34.19
N ASP A 329 11.70 3.04 34.60
CA ASP A 329 11.98 3.55 35.95
C ASP A 329 11.15 4.75 36.36
N GLY A 330 10.79 5.62 35.38
CA GLY A 330 9.95 6.81 35.61
C GLY A 330 8.43 6.59 35.47
N ALA A 331 7.98 5.40 35.05
CA ALA A 331 6.59 5.16 34.65
C ALA A 331 5.60 5.47 35.76
N ASP A 332 5.84 5.02 36.98
CA ASP A 332 4.95 5.24 38.13
C ASP A 332 4.81 6.73 38.48
N ALA A 333 5.91 7.46 38.45
CA ALA A 333 5.91 8.90 38.72
C ALA A 333 5.15 9.68 37.66
N ILE A 334 5.38 9.33 36.38
CA ILE A 334 4.70 9.97 35.25
C ILE A 334 3.20 9.68 35.29
N ILE A 335 2.79 8.42 35.37
CA ILE A 335 1.39 8.00 35.38
C ILE A 335 0.66 8.66 36.59
N SER A 336 1.24 8.58 37.78
CA SER A 336 0.64 9.16 38.98
C SER A 336 0.48 10.67 38.89
N THR A 337 1.46 11.35 38.28
CA THR A 337 1.42 12.80 38.08
C THR A 337 0.35 13.18 37.06
N LEU A 338 0.28 12.52 35.94
CA LEU A 338 -0.72 12.78 34.91
C LEU A 338 -2.13 12.53 35.48
N LYS A 339 -2.33 11.44 36.21
CA LYS A 339 -3.59 11.14 36.88
C LYS A 339 -3.98 12.20 37.89
N LYS A 340 -3.05 12.64 38.77
CA LYS A 340 -3.26 13.68 39.75
C LYS A 340 -3.75 14.99 39.14
N HIS A 341 -3.26 15.32 37.94
CA HIS A 341 -3.60 16.55 37.23
C HIS A 341 -4.72 16.38 36.18
N GLY A 342 -5.28 15.17 36.02
CA GLY A 342 -6.30 14.89 35.01
C GLY A 342 -5.83 15.05 33.58
N ILE A 343 -4.52 14.88 33.33
CA ILE A 343 -3.88 15.08 32.03
C ILE A 343 -3.74 13.73 31.33
N LYS A 344 -4.04 13.70 30.02
CA LYS A 344 -3.74 12.56 29.14
C LYS A 344 -2.50 12.86 28.30
N GLY A 345 -1.62 11.88 28.14
CA GLY A 345 -0.41 11.94 27.31
C GLY A 345 -0.42 10.94 26.20
N GLY A 346 0.48 11.11 25.23
CA GLY A 346 0.82 10.12 24.22
C GLY A 346 2.12 9.40 24.61
N PHE A 347 2.10 8.09 24.53
CA PHE A 347 3.24 7.24 24.86
C PHE A 347 3.61 6.41 23.64
N PHE A 348 4.88 6.45 23.25
CA PHE A 348 5.38 5.72 22.10
C PHE A 348 6.53 4.82 22.56
N PHE A 349 6.30 3.51 22.46
CA PHE A 349 7.19 2.51 22.99
C PHE A 349 7.76 1.60 21.91
N THR A 350 8.98 1.12 22.13
CA THR A 350 9.55 0.08 21.29
C THR A 350 8.85 -1.26 21.52
N GLY A 351 9.01 -2.20 20.57
CA GLY A 351 8.53 -3.57 20.74
C GLY A 351 9.11 -4.22 21.98
N GLU A 352 10.39 -4.00 22.26
CA GLU A 352 11.06 -4.49 23.49
C GLU A 352 10.38 -3.98 24.75
N PHE A 353 9.96 -2.71 24.79
CA PHE A 353 9.25 -2.18 25.96
C PHE A 353 7.91 -2.85 26.19
N TYR A 354 7.16 -3.16 25.12
CA TYR A 354 5.89 -3.87 25.21
C TYR A 354 6.07 -5.27 25.81
N GLU A 355 7.14 -5.94 25.47
CA GLU A 355 7.46 -7.27 25.99
C GLU A 355 7.93 -7.24 27.47
N LEU A 356 8.75 -6.25 27.80
CA LEU A 356 9.34 -6.14 29.15
C LEU A 356 8.36 -5.59 30.18
N TYR A 357 7.44 -4.70 29.77
CA TYR A 357 6.58 -3.96 30.68
C TYR A 357 5.09 -3.96 30.28
N PRO A 358 4.47 -5.12 29.98
CA PRO A 358 3.09 -5.19 29.53
C PRO A 358 2.11 -4.61 30.55
N ASP A 359 2.39 -4.72 31.86
CA ASP A 359 1.56 -4.16 32.92
C ASP A 359 1.55 -2.64 32.94
N VAL A 360 2.67 -2.00 32.61
CA VAL A 360 2.76 -0.54 32.47
C VAL A 360 1.93 -0.08 31.28
N VAL A 361 2.04 -0.78 30.13
CA VAL A 361 1.26 -0.50 28.93
C VAL A 361 -0.24 -0.64 29.21
N LYS A 362 -0.63 -1.75 29.84
CA LYS A 362 -2.04 -1.98 30.20
C LYS A 362 -2.58 -0.87 31.11
N ARG A 363 -1.81 -0.45 32.11
CA ARG A 363 -2.19 0.60 33.04
C ARG A 363 -2.40 1.94 32.34
N LEU A 364 -1.53 2.30 31.39
CA LEU A 364 -1.67 3.50 30.57
C LEU A 364 -2.95 3.48 29.73
N LEU A 365 -3.27 2.34 29.11
CA LEU A 365 -4.50 2.15 28.35
C LEU A 365 -5.73 2.23 29.25
N ASP A 366 -5.72 1.56 30.40
CA ASP A 366 -6.84 1.59 31.38
C ASP A 366 -7.10 3.01 31.91
N GLU A 367 -6.05 3.83 32.00
CA GLU A 367 -6.17 5.24 32.39
C GLU A 367 -6.49 6.17 31.22
N GLY A 368 -6.68 5.64 30.02
CA GLY A 368 -7.11 6.38 28.82
C GLY A 368 -6.03 7.28 28.21
N HIS A 369 -4.77 6.88 28.32
CA HIS A 369 -3.67 7.47 27.58
C HIS A 369 -3.60 6.92 26.18
N PHE A 370 -3.01 7.67 25.24
CA PHE A 370 -2.67 7.15 23.92
C PHE A 370 -1.37 6.34 24.02
N VAL A 371 -1.35 5.16 23.41
CA VAL A 371 -0.15 4.32 23.33
C VAL A 371 0.10 3.95 21.87
N GLY A 372 1.31 4.18 21.37
CA GLY A 372 1.71 3.97 19.98
C GLY A 372 3.09 3.35 19.85
N SER A 373 3.44 2.94 18.65
CA SER A 373 4.72 2.28 18.34
C SER A 373 5.85 3.29 18.17
N HIS A 374 7.07 2.87 18.57
CA HIS A 374 8.33 3.59 18.39
C HIS A 374 9.44 2.66 17.87
N SER A 375 9.21 1.96 16.77
CA SER A 375 10.00 0.84 16.23
C SER A 375 10.07 -0.36 17.19
N TYR A 376 10.71 -1.46 16.77
CA TYR A 376 10.86 -2.62 17.65
C TYR A 376 12.05 -2.46 18.61
N GLY A 377 13.26 -2.31 18.08
CA GLY A 377 14.52 -2.33 18.83
C GLY A 377 15.25 -0.98 18.87
N HIS A 378 14.57 0.12 18.54
CA HIS A 378 15.15 1.48 18.55
C HIS A 378 16.51 1.55 17.84
N LEU A 379 16.58 1.02 16.61
CA LEU A 379 17.81 1.01 15.83
C LEU A 379 18.33 2.44 15.64
N LEU A 380 19.60 2.66 15.98
CA LEU A 380 20.29 3.89 15.64
C LEU A 380 20.48 3.93 14.14
N TYR A 381 19.83 4.89 13.47
CA TYR A 381 20.15 5.20 12.09
C TYR A 381 21.52 5.89 12.08
N MET A 382 22.46 5.31 11.33
CA MET A 382 23.76 5.93 11.10
C MET A 382 23.57 7.33 10.50
N PRO A 383 24.38 8.32 10.87
CA PRO A 383 24.40 9.60 10.17
C PRO A 383 24.52 9.38 8.66
N TRP A 384 23.90 10.25 7.89
CA TRP A 384 23.91 10.15 6.42
C TRP A 384 25.33 10.08 5.82
N GLU A 385 26.27 10.72 6.50
CA GLU A 385 27.69 10.80 6.14
C GLU A 385 28.44 9.45 6.26
N ASP A 386 27.89 8.50 7.01
CA ASP A 386 28.49 7.17 7.24
C ASP A 386 27.83 6.06 6.40
N ARG A 387 27.10 6.42 5.34
CA ARG A 387 26.38 5.49 4.47
C ARG A 387 27.13 5.16 3.18
N ASP A 388 28.43 5.02 3.22
CA ASP A 388 29.24 4.52 2.09
C ASP A 388 29.13 3.02 1.90
#